data_26277aa4a7fcf7c8ca32f160e991f283
#
_entry.id   26277aa4a7fcf7c8ca32f160e991f283
#
_cell.length_a   1.000
_cell.length_b   1.000
_cell.length_c   1.000
_cell.angle_alpha   90.00
_cell.angle_beta   90.00
_cell.angle_gamma   90.00
#
_symmetry.space_group_name_H-M   'P 1'
#
loop_
_entity.id
_entity.type
_entity.pdbx_description
1 polymer ?
#
loop_
_entity_poly.entity_id
_entity_poly.type
_entity_poly.pdbx_seq_one_letter_code
_entity_poly.pdbx_strand_id
1 'polypeptide(L)'
;WAELLGVERVGRHDNFFELGGHSLLAVRVLAQALALGMKVSASNIFDAPILKDLAPKIELDSSHYTPGVLPVRTIGSQAPVFFVPTGYGDCSYVFRLVREMDIDCPVYALPWPPFEEARRASLEDIATKVAHAVRKVQPRGPYRFAGYSSGAVLAYALAERLFYLEETVSFMAFIDVPIPAMSPAMTDTEIALQMIFEPLESLGDEAFEVLRQSAGQSSVEQLFDKARQIGAVVGRPDLYYDALRYAQFHQAVHSYEMPSLPVSVHQFYALEHSPSRGARLPAGPDANSPMRGWDRILGAEFIQAVPVPGDHVTMMAVPENRRVLARQLSAALNNSPTTHPNRNLDVK
;
A
#
# COMPACT_ATOMS: atom_id res chain seq x y z
N TRP A 1 -22.72 1.78 2.39
CA TRP A 1 -22.39 0.35 2.60
C TRP A 1 -23.03 -0.53 1.55
N ALA A 2 -24.35 -0.44 1.31
CA ALA A 2 -25.05 -1.31 0.35
C ALA A 2 -24.38 -1.28 -1.03
N GLU A 3 -24.14 -0.09 -1.56
CA GLU A 3 -23.48 0.12 -2.87
C GLU A 3 -22.07 -0.51 -2.90
N LEU A 4 -21.25 -0.25 -1.89
CA LEU A 4 -19.88 -0.76 -1.83
C LEU A 4 -19.78 -2.27 -1.58
N LEU A 5 -20.74 -2.83 -0.83
CA LEU A 5 -20.81 -4.26 -0.54
C LEU A 5 -21.53 -5.05 -1.64
N GLY A 6 -22.16 -4.36 -2.60
CA GLY A 6 -22.94 -4.99 -3.67
C GLY A 6 -24.18 -5.71 -3.15
N VAL A 7 -24.74 -5.27 -2.01
CA VAL A 7 -25.95 -5.85 -1.42
C VAL A 7 -27.14 -4.93 -1.62
N GLU A 8 -28.35 -5.50 -1.72
CA GLU A 8 -29.59 -4.74 -1.98
C GLU A 8 -29.88 -3.72 -0.86
N ARG A 9 -29.63 -4.10 0.39
CA ARG A 9 -29.81 -3.23 1.55
C ARG A 9 -28.93 -3.64 2.71
N VAL A 10 -28.66 -2.69 3.63
CA VAL A 10 -27.94 -2.91 4.89
C VAL A 10 -28.85 -2.56 6.05
N GLY A 11 -29.03 -3.50 6.98
CA GLY A 11 -29.76 -3.31 8.22
C GLY A 11 -28.88 -2.68 9.29
N ARG A 12 -29.51 -2.01 10.27
CA ARG A 12 -28.79 -1.36 11.38
C ARG A 12 -27.98 -2.32 12.26
N HIS A 13 -28.32 -3.60 12.26
CA HIS A 13 -27.67 -4.65 13.05
C HIS A 13 -26.71 -5.50 12.24
N ASP A 14 -26.56 -5.21 10.96
CA ASP A 14 -25.68 -5.98 10.11
C ASP A 14 -24.23 -5.63 10.38
N ASN A 15 -23.40 -6.66 10.32
CA ASN A 15 -21.96 -6.56 10.47
C ASN A 15 -21.32 -6.38 9.08
N PHE A 16 -20.50 -5.35 8.95
CA PHE A 16 -19.79 -5.01 7.72
C PHE A 16 -19.04 -6.20 7.11
N PHE A 17 -18.31 -6.95 7.94
CA PHE A 17 -17.48 -8.07 7.48
C PHE A 17 -18.32 -9.30 7.14
N GLU A 18 -19.42 -9.55 7.85
CA GLU A 18 -20.34 -10.65 7.54
C GLU A 18 -21.11 -10.44 6.25
N LEU A 19 -21.34 -9.19 5.85
CA LEU A 19 -21.93 -8.83 4.54
C LEU A 19 -20.92 -8.89 3.37
N GLY A 20 -19.72 -9.43 3.60
CA GLY A 20 -18.67 -9.53 2.57
C GLY A 20 -17.68 -8.36 2.59
N GLY A 21 -17.78 -7.44 3.55
CA GLY A 21 -16.81 -6.38 3.74
C GLY A 21 -15.43 -6.93 4.10
N HIS A 22 -14.41 -6.34 3.54
CA HIS A 22 -13.00 -6.64 3.84
C HIS A 22 -12.21 -5.35 4.00
N SER A 23 -10.94 -5.45 4.36
CA SER A 23 -10.12 -4.31 4.70
C SER A 23 -10.05 -3.24 3.59
N LEU A 24 -9.98 -3.64 2.33
CA LEU A 24 -9.95 -2.70 1.21
C LEU A 24 -11.31 -1.98 1.04
N LEU A 25 -12.43 -2.70 1.19
CA LEU A 25 -13.76 -2.07 1.17
C LEU A 25 -13.95 -1.13 2.37
N ALA A 26 -13.43 -1.46 3.56
CA ALA A 26 -13.46 -0.56 4.70
C ALA A 26 -12.73 0.78 4.41
N VAL A 27 -11.60 0.72 3.70
CA VAL A 27 -10.89 1.93 3.24
C VAL A 27 -11.73 2.74 2.25
N ARG A 28 -12.44 2.07 1.31
CA ARG A 28 -13.35 2.74 0.37
C ARG A 28 -14.54 3.40 1.09
N VAL A 29 -15.14 2.69 2.07
CA VAL A 29 -16.20 3.27 2.94
C VAL A 29 -15.69 4.52 3.63
N LEU A 30 -14.47 4.46 4.19
CA LEU A 30 -13.87 5.60 4.86
C LEU A 30 -13.65 6.78 3.90
N ALA A 31 -13.10 6.53 2.72
CA ALA A 31 -12.86 7.57 1.71
C ALA A 31 -14.17 8.24 1.27
N GLN A 32 -15.23 7.46 1.02
CA GLN A 32 -16.54 8.01 0.68
C GLN A 32 -17.20 8.76 1.85
N ALA A 33 -17.11 8.23 3.06
CA ALA A 33 -17.62 8.91 4.25
C ALA A 33 -16.96 10.27 4.45
N LEU A 34 -15.63 10.34 4.33
CA LEU A 34 -14.88 11.59 4.41
C LEU A 34 -15.26 12.57 3.29
N ALA A 35 -15.47 12.08 2.07
CA ALA A 35 -15.91 12.90 0.94
C ALA A 35 -17.33 13.49 1.18
N LEU A 36 -18.15 12.81 1.98
CA LEU A 36 -19.48 13.29 2.41
C LEU A 36 -19.44 14.15 3.67
N GLY A 37 -18.24 14.53 4.15
CA GLY A 37 -18.06 15.33 5.36
C GLY A 37 -18.29 14.54 6.65
N MET A 38 -18.25 13.21 6.60
CA MET A 38 -18.37 12.34 7.78
C MET A 38 -16.97 12.03 8.32
N LYS A 39 -16.66 12.52 9.50
CA LYS A 39 -15.42 12.22 10.20
C LYS A 39 -15.54 10.85 10.88
N VAL A 40 -14.94 9.86 10.28
CA VAL A 40 -14.87 8.48 10.78
C VAL A 40 -13.44 7.97 10.58
N SER A 41 -12.93 7.24 11.56
CA SER A 41 -11.63 6.59 11.43
C SER A 41 -11.81 5.14 10.97
N ALA A 42 -10.79 4.58 10.33
CA ALA A 42 -10.84 3.16 9.98
C ALA A 42 -10.90 2.27 11.23
N SER A 43 -10.24 2.67 12.34
CA SER A 43 -10.38 1.96 13.60
C SER A 43 -11.85 1.88 14.05
N ASN A 44 -12.66 2.90 13.78
CA ASN A 44 -14.09 2.85 14.09
C ASN A 44 -14.82 1.72 13.38
N ILE A 45 -14.50 1.46 12.10
CA ILE A 45 -15.11 0.38 11.29
C ILE A 45 -14.67 -1.00 11.83
N PHE A 46 -13.37 -1.14 12.17
CA PHE A 46 -12.84 -2.41 12.71
C PHE A 46 -13.31 -2.70 14.14
N ASP A 47 -13.44 -1.66 14.99
CA ASP A 47 -13.83 -1.78 16.40
C ASP A 47 -15.35 -1.83 16.59
N ALA A 48 -16.12 -1.29 15.63
CA ALA A 48 -17.57 -1.28 15.63
C ALA A 48 -18.12 -1.64 14.24
N PRO A 49 -17.96 -2.90 13.81
CA PRO A 49 -18.35 -3.33 12.47
C PRO A 49 -19.87 -3.41 12.25
N ILE A 50 -20.67 -3.22 13.30
CA ILE A 50 -22.13 -3.18 13.21
C ILE A 50 -22.58 -1.74 12.99
N LEU A 51 -23.43 -1.49 12.01
CA LEU A 51 -23.79 -0.13 11.59
C LEU A 51 -24.35 0.74 12.74
N LYS A 52 -25.17 0.18 13.63
CA LYS A 52 -25.73 0.89 14.78
C LYS A 52 -24.65 1.32 15.79
N ASP A 53 -23.56 0.56 15.89
CA ASP A 53 -22.48 0.80 16.84
C ASP A 53 -21.42 1.73 16.24
N LEU A 54 -21.34 1.76 14.90
CA LEU A 54 -20.49 2.69 14.15
C LEU A 54 -21.09 4.10 14.06
N ALA A 55 -22.40 4.19 13.82
CA ALA A 55 -23.08 5.47 13.61
C ALA A 55 -22.82 6.53 14.68
N PRO A 56 -22.84 6.22 16.01
CA PRO A 56 -22.52 7.19 17.04
C PRO A 56 -21.07 7.67 17.07
N LYS A 57 -20.16 6.95 16.37
CA LYS A 57 -18.73 7.29 16.29
C LYS A 57 -18.41 8.18 15.09
N ILE A 58 -19.41 8.49 14.26
CA ILE A 58 -19.29 9.36 13.10
C ILE A 58 -19.62 10.78 13.52
N GLU A 59 -18.67 11.69 13.35
CA GLU A 59 -18.86 13.12 13.50
C GLU A 59 -19.07 13.75 12.12
N LEU A 60 -19.96 14.74 12.01
CA LEU A 60 -20.13 15.52 10.79
C LEU A 60 -19.21 16.73 10.86
N ASP A 61 -18.14 16.72 10.08
CA ASP A 61 -17.22 17.85 9.94
C ASP A 61 -16.61 17.85 8.53
N SER A 62 -17.02 18.84 7.74
CA SER A 62 -16.54 19.00 6.37
C SER A 62 -15.25 19.82 6.24
N SER A 63 -14.69 20.33 7.35
CA SER A 63 -13.63 21.34 7.31
C SER A 63 -12.22 20.84 7.03
N HIS A 64 -11.96 19.50 7.13
CA HIS A 64 -10.60 18.96 7.08
C HIS A 64 -10.37 17.77 6.14
N TYR A 65 -11.29 17.53 5.19
CA TYR A 65 -11.06 16.47 4.20
C TYR A 65 -10.07 16.93 3.12
N THR A 66 -8.95 16.24 3.02
CA THR A 66 -8.01 16.39 1.91
C THR A 66 -8.17 15.20 0.97
N PRO A 67 -8.70 15.36 -0.24
CA PRO A 67 -8.81 14.27 -1.20
C PRO A 67 -7.46 13.59 -1.43
N GLY A 68 -7.45 12.27 -1.38
CA GLY A 68 -6.22 11.46 -1.56
C GLY A 68 -5.38 11.27 -0.31
N VAL A 69 -5.85 11.73 0.88
CA VAL A 69 -5.17 11.52 2.15
C VAL A 69 -6.16 11.06 3.21
N LEU A 70 -5.93 9.89 3.80
CA LEU A 70 -6.76 9.33 4.87
C LEU A 70 -6.09 9.52 6.23
N PRO A 71 -6.72 10.22 7.19
CA PRO A 71 -6.21 10.32 8.52
C PRO A 71 -6.35 8.97 9.24
N VAL A 72 -5.22 8.45 9.76
CA VAL A 72 -5.17 7.23 10.58
C VAL A 72 -5.04 7.59 12.06
N ARG A 73 -4.19 8.57 12.34
CA ARG A 73 -3.98 9.19 13.65
C ARG A 73 -3.71 10.67 13.43
N THR A 74 -4.47 11.54 14.08
CA THR A 74 -4.36 12.99 13.87
C THR A 74 -3.62 13.72 14.99
N ILE A 75 -3.25 13.00 16.05
CA ILE A 75 -2.57 13.54 17.24
C ILE A 75 -1.07 13.23 17.19
N GLY A 76 -0.27 14.13 17.75
CA GLY A 76 1.17 14.03 17.89
C GLY A 76 1.83 15.38 17.72
N SER A 77 3.02 15.56 18.31
CA SER A 77 3.78 16.82 18.30
C SER A 77 4.83 16.89 17.19
N GLN A 78 5.21 15.74 16.64
CA GLN A 78 6.21 15.64 15.59
C GLN A 78 5.60 15.78 14.18
N ALA A 79 6.43 15.94 13.16
CA ALA A 79 6.01 15.95 11.76
C ALA A 79 5.24 14.66 11.39
N PRO A 80 4.25 14.72 10.51
CA PRO A 80 3.48 13.55 10.08
C PRO A 80 4.34 12.49 9.41
N VAL A 81 3.86 11.23 9.45
CA VAL A 81 4.33 10.16 8.58
C VAL A 81 3.22 9.74 7.61
N PHE A 82 3.57 9.58 6.34
CA PHE A 82 2.66 9.22 5.27
C PHE A 82 2.97 7.80 4.81
N PHE A 83 1.98 6.91 4.92
CA PHE A 83 2.06 5.56 4.42
C PHE A 83 1.47 5.47 3.01
N VAL A 84 2.24 4.97 2.07
CA VAL A 84 1.80 4.77 0.69
C VAL A 84 1.07 3.43 0.54
N PRO A 85 0.12 3.32 -0.41
CA PRO A 85 -0.62 2.08 -0.63
C PRO A 85 0.28 1.03 -1.26
N THR A 86 -0.09 -0.25 -1.10
CA THR A 86 0.49 -1.33 -1.91
C THR A 86 0.13 -1.17 -3.39
N GLY A 87 0.73 -1.97 -4.27
CA GLY A 87 0.39 -1.96 -5.70
C GLY A 87 -1.09 -2.27 -6.00
N TYR A 88 -1.77 -2.96 -5.09
CA TYR A 88 -3.23 -3.18 -5.17
C TYR A 88 -4.05 -1.94 -4.76
N GLY A 89 -3.41 -0.87 -4.32
CA GLY A 89 -4.08 0.30 -3.77
C GLY A 89 -4.53 0.13 -2.33
N ASP A 90 -4.16 -0.99 -1.68
CA ASP A 90 -4.52 -1.26 -0.29
C ASP A 90 -3.60 -0.50 0.67
N CYS A 91 -4.20 0.27 1.55
CA CYS A 91 -3.56 0.92 2.69
C CYS A 91 -4.13 0.42 4.04
N SER A 92 -4.93 -0.64 4.04
CA SER A 92 -5.56 -1.17 5.26
C SER A 92 -4.55 -1.70 6.29
N TYR A 93 -3.38 -2.14 5.83
CA TYR A 93 -2.30 -2.59 6.69
C TYR A 93 -1.85 -1.50 7.68
N VAL A 94 -1.94 -0.23 7.28
CA VAL A 94 -1.52 0.93 8.08
C VAL A 94 -2.30 0.99 9.38
N PHE A 95 -3.62 0.76 9.32
CA PHE A 95 -4.49 0.87 10.49
C PHE A 95 -4.18 -0.16 11.57
N ARG A 96 -3.81 -1.38 11.16
CA ARG A 96 -3.40 -2.44 12.11
C ARG A 96 -2.01 -2.15 12.67
N LEU A 97 -1.07 -1.74 11.82
CA LEU A 97 0.30 -1.46 12.21
C LEU A 97 0.38 -0.29 13.19
N VAL A 98 -0.28 0.82 12.87
CA VAL A 98 -0.23 2.06 13.67
C VAL A 98 -0.82 1.89 15.09
N ARG A 99 -1.78 0.99 15.27
CA ARG A 99 -2.32 0.67 16.60
C ARG A 99 -1.29 0.04 17.54
N GLU A 100 -0.26 -0.58 16.98
CA GLU A 100 0.81 -1.25 17.73
C GLU A 100 2.09 -0.39 17.81
N MET A 101 2.10 0.79 17.14
CA MET A 101 3.22 1.72 17.13
C MET A 101 3.20 2.67 18.33
N ASP A 102 4.37 2.91 18.91
CA ASP A 102 4.61 3.92 19.95
C ASP A 102 5.30 5.14 19.33
N ILE A 103 4.50 6.09 18.85
CA ILE A 103 4.94 7.28 18.10
C ILE A 103 4.18 8.52 18.55
N ASP A 104 4.84 9.67 18.53
CA ASP A 104 4.23 10.97 18.83
C ASP A 104 4.11 11.83 17.55
N CYS A 105 3.49 11.28 16.52
CA CYS A 105 3.26 11.99 15.27
C CYS A 105 1.90 11.64 14.66
N PRO A 106 1.30 12.56 13.89
CA PRO A 106 0.18 12.24 13.03
C PRO A 106 0.57 11.18 11.98
N VAL A 107 -0.38 10.33 11.61
CA VAL A 107 -0.22 9.30 10.60
C VAL A 107 -1.32 9.42 9.56
N TYR A 108 -0.92 9.43 8.33
CA TYR A 108 -1.83 9.46 7.18
C TYR A 108 -1.55 8.28 6.25
N ALA A 109 -2.61 7.68 5.72
CA ALA A 109 -2.52 6.72 4.64
C ALA A 109 -2.90 7.40 3.33
N LEU A 110 -2.17 7.08 2.27
CA LEU A 110 -2.37 7.63 0.94
C LEU A 110 -3.10 6.55 0.11
N PRO A 111 -4.43 6.63 -0.07
CA PRO A 111 -5.12 5.68 -0.91
C PRO A 111 -4.69 5.89 -2.37
N TRP A 112 -4.81 4.81 -3.15
CA TRP A 112 -4.58 4.91 -4.58
C TRP A 112 -5.55 5.93 -5.21
N PRO A 113 -5.10 6.75 -6.16
CA PRO A 113 -6.00 7.61 -6.93
C PRO A 113 -7.15 6.80 -7.56
N PRO A 114 -8.32 7.39 -7.81
CA PRO A 114 -9.39 6.73 -8.53
C PRO A 114 -8.89 6.08 -9.82
N PHE A 115 -9.42 4.90 -10.17
CA PHE A 115 -8.97 4.11 -11.32
C PHE A 115 -8.89 4.91 -12.62
N GLU A 116 -9.91 5.73 -12.89
CA GLU A 116 -9.97 6.57 -14.10
C GLU A 116 -8.83 7.60 -14.17
N GLU A 117 -8.39 8.10 -13.01
CA GLU A 117 -7.28 9.04 -12.91
C GLU A 117 -5.90 8.37 -13.00
N ALA A 118 -5.81 7.10 -12.63
CA ALA A 118 -4.58 6.31 -12.67
C ALA A 118 -4.39 5.59 -14.01
N ARG A 119 -5.42 5.59 -14.86
CA ARG A 119 -5.39 4.86 -16.13
C ARG A 119 -4.28 5.37 -17.03
N ARG A 120 -3.31 4.49 -17.34
CA ARG A 120 -2.11 4.78 -18.16
C ARG A 120 -1.21 5.90 -17.61
N ALA A 121 -1.30 6.22 -16.32
CA ALA A 121 -0.40 7.16 -15.70
C ALA A 121 0.97 6.51 -15.49
N SER A 122 2.04 7.26 -15.70
CA SER A 122 3.38 6.85 -15.27
C SER A 122 3.50 6.89 -13.74
N LEU A 123 4.54 6.29 -13.18
CA LEU A 123 4.76 6.34 -11.73
C LEU A 123 5.01 7.77 -11.27
N GLU A 124 5.69 8.57 -12.08
CA GLU A 124 5.96 9.99 -11.84
C GLU A 124 4.67 10.83 -11.85
N ASP A 125 3.71 10.53 -12.75
CA ASP A 125 2.39 11.18 -12.77
C ASP A 125 1.63 10.87 -11.49
N ILE A 126 1.63 9.61 -11.06
CA ILE A 126 1.01 9.18 -9.81
C ILE A 126 1.68 9.87 -8.62
N ALA A 127 3.02 9.86 -8.56
CA ALA A 127 3.79 10.53 -7.52
C ALA A 127 3.51 12.03 -7.49
N THR A 128 3.34 12.68 -8.64
CA THR A 128 2.99 14.12 -8.72
C THR A 128 1.63 14.41 -8.10
N LYS A 129 0.62 13.60 -8.38
CA LYS A 129 -0.73 13.75 -7.79
C LYS A 129 -0.69 13.51 -6.28
N VAL A 130 0.01 12.47 -5.84
CA VAL A 130 0.17 12.14 -4.42
C VAL A 130 0.94 13.24 -3.69
N ALA A 131 2.03 13.77 -4.27
CA ALA A 131 2.78 14.90 -3.70
C ALA A 131 1.89 16.13 -3.48
N HIS A 132 1.01 16.42 -4.45
CA HIS A 132 0.06 17.52 -4.31
C HIS A 132 -0.91 17.30 -3.14
N ALA A 133 -1.42 16.09 -2.94
CA ALA A 133 -2.29 15.76 -1.82
C ALA A 133 -1.54 15.83 -0.46
N VAL A 134 -0.33 15.29 -0.39
CA VAL A 134 0.55 15.36 0.79
C VAL A 134 0.84 16.81 1.19
N ARG A 135 1.15 17.67 0.23
CA ARG A 135 1.45 19.10 0.48
C ARG A 135 0.24 19.92 0.94
N LYS A 136 -0.98 19.45 0.74
CA LYS A 136 -2.16 20.06 1.36
C LYS A 136 -2.23 19.82 2.87
N VAL A 137 -1.72 18.67 3.34
CA VAL A 137 -1.65 18.33 4.77
C VAL A 137 -0.40 18.92 5.40
N GLN A 138 0.73 18.78 4.75
CA GLN A 138 2.02 19.32 5.19
C GLN A 138 2.61 20.15 4.05
N PRO A 139 2.45 21.50 4.05
CA PRO A 139 2.85 22.37 2.95
C PRO A 139 4.36 22.36 2.64
N ARG A 140 5.20 22.09 3.63
CA ARG A 140 6.66 22.04 3.50
C ARG A 140 7.24 20.85 4.27
N GLY A 141 8.37 20.31 3.75
CA GLY A 141 9.16 19.28 4.42
C GLY A 141 9.79 19.74 5.74
N PRO A 142 10.56 18.84 6.39
CA PRO A 142 10.94 17.53 5.88
C PRO A 142 9.80 16.51 5.94
N TYR A 143 9.64 15.74 4.86
CA TYR A 143 8.61 14.71 4.78
C TYR A 143 9.11 13.36 5.29
N ARG A 144 8.16 12.52 5.74
CA ARG A 144 8.45 11.18 6.23
C ARG A 144 7.50 10.19 5.56
N PHE A 145 8.06 9.15 4.93
CA PHE A 145 7.29 8.16 4.18
C PHE A 145 7.58 6.74 4.66
N ALA A 146 6.57 5.89 4.56
CA ALA A 146 6.69 4.44 4.73
C ALA A 146 5.87 3.72 3.67
N GLY A 147 6.38 2.61 3.15
CA GLY A 147 5.70 1.79 2.15
C GLY A 147 5.94 0.31 2.37
N TYR A 148 4.86 -0.48 2.26
CA TYR A 148 4.90 -1.94 2.32
C TYR A 148 4.77 -2.53 0.92
N SER A 149 5.53 -3.60 0.66
CA SER A 149 5.51 -4.26 -0.64
C SER A 149 5.84 -3.25 -1.76
N SER A 150 5.30 -3.42 -2.94
CA SER A 150 5.50 -2.53 -4.08
C SER A 150 5.20 -1.03 -3.83
N GLY A 151 4.47 -0.71 -2.75
CA GLY A 151 4.20 0.68 -2.35
C GLY A 151 5.47 1.49 -2.04
N ALA A 152 6.56 0.86 -1.59
CA ALA A 152 7.79 1.59 -1.33
C ALA A 152 8.42 2.18 -2.61
N VAL A 153 8.20 1.57 -3.77
CA VAL A 153 8.65 2.14 -5.06
C VAL A 153 7.91 3.46 -5.35
N LEU A 154 6.61 3.52 -5.04
CA LEU A 154 5.86 4.78 -5.11
C LEU A 154 6.36 5.80 -4.09
N ALA A 155 6.72 5.37 -2.87
CA ALA A 155 7.32 6.27 -1.87
C ALA A 155 8.64 6.87 -2.38
N TYR A 156 9.42 6.07 -3.11
CA TYR A 156 10.67 6.52 -3.72
C TYR A 156 10.43 7.55 -4.84
N ALA A 157 9.51 7.26 -5.76
CA ALA A 157 9.12 8.22 -6.82
C ALA A 157 8.52 9.51 -6.25
N LEU A 158 7.78 9.41 -5.13
CA LEU A 158 7.25 10.55 -4.40
C LEU A 158 8.37 11.41 -3.79
N ALA A 159 9.40 10.78 -3.22
CA ALA A 159 10.57 11.48 -2.71
C ALA A 159 11.33 12.19 -3.84
N GLU A 160 11.55 11.52 -4.97
CA GLU A 160 12.13 12.15 -6.17
C GLU A 160 11.35 13.40 -6.58
N ARG A 161 10.01 13.28 -6.69
CA ARG A 161 9.16 14.41 -7.06
C ARG A 161 9.29 15.57 -6.07
N LEU A 162 9.39 15.30 -4.78
CA LEU A 162 9.56 16.33 -3.76
C LEU A 162 10.94 17.00 -3.84
N PHE A 163 12.01 16.26 -4.15
CA PHE A 163 13.32 16.87 -4.40
C PHE A 163 13.30 17.82 -5.60
N TYR A 164 12.59 17.49 -6.69
CA TYR A 164 12.37 18.42 -7.80
C TYR A 164 11.62 19.68 -7.40
N LEU A 165 10.84 19.63 -6.32
CA LEU A 165 10.14 20.78 -5.74
C LEU A 165 10.95 21.48 -4.64
N GLU A 166 12.25 21.19 -4.54
CA GLU A 166 13.18 21.71 -3.53
C GLU A 166 12.77 21.41 -2.07
N GLU A 167 11.96 20.36 -1.90
CA GLU A 167 11.55 19.86 -0.58
C GLU A 167 12.50 18.77 -0.09
N THR A 168 12.47 18.48 1.21
CA THR A 168 13.34 17.47 1.82
C THR A 168 12.55 16.31 2.38
N VAL A 169 13.16 15.12 2.34
CA VAL A 169 12.65 13.90 2.96
C VAL A 169 13.62 13.49 4.07
N SER A 170 13.13 13.40 5.31
CA SER A 170 13.95 13.08 6.48
C SER A 170 13.85 11.63 6.94
N PHE A 171 12.85 10.89 6.43
CA PHE A 171 12.63 9.49 6.79
C PHE A 171 12.02 8.71 5.64
N MET A 172 12.59 7.56 5.33
CA MET A 172 12.01 6.55 4.44
C MET A 172 12.09 5.17 5.06
N ALA A 173 10.95 4.48 5.09
CA ALA A 173 10.87 3.09 5.50
C ALA A 173 10.31 2.23 4.37
N PHE A 174 11.07 1.22 3.96
CA PHE A 174 10.67 0.18 3.04
C PHE A 174 10.38 -1.10 3.81
N ILE A 175 9.17 -1.62 3.70
CA ILE A 175 8.76 -2.82 4.43
C ILE A 175 8.70 -3.97 3.45
N ASP A 176 9.78 -4.76 3.46
CA ASP A 176 10.03 -5.97 2.68
C ASP A 176 9.83 -5.80 1.16
N VAL A 177 10.51 -4.81 0.61
CA VAL A 177 10.40 -4.45 -0.80
C VAL A 177 11.71 -4.74 -1.51
N PRO A 178 11.76 -5.77 -2.36
CA PRO A 178 12.87 -5.92 -3.27
C PRO A 178 12.82 -4.84 -4.35
N ILE A 179 13.99 -4.45 -4.83
CA ILE A 179 14.05 -3.62 -6.02
C ILE A 179 13.32 -4.33 -7.18
N PRO A 180 12.51 -3.63 -7.97
CA PRO A 180 11.87 -4.24 -9.12
C PRO A 180 12.91 -4.93 -10.00
N ALA A 181 12.74 -6.23 -10.22
CA ALA A 181 13.67 -6.99 -11.05
C ALA A 181 13.62 -6.45 -12.48
N MET A 182 14.77 -6.40 -13.15
CA MET A 182 14.87 -6.13 -14.58
C MET A 182 14.35 -7.31 -15.44
N SER A 183 13.47 -8.12 -14.88
CA SER A 183 12.77 -9.20 -15.57
C SER A 183 11.75 -8.59 -16.53
N PRO A 184 11.36 -9.28 -17.61
CA PRO A 184 10.29 -8.81 -18.48
C PRO A 184 9.03 -8.50 -17.65
N ALA A 185 8.37 -7.39 -17.95
CA ALA A 185 7.12 -7.04 -17.32
C ALA A 185 6.10 -8.16 -17.52
N MET A 186 5.41 -8.56 -16.46
CA MET A 186 4.26 -9.45 -16.58
C MET A 186 3.18 -8.78 -17.42
N THR A 187 2.53 -9.56 -18.27
CA THR A 187 1.35 -9.08 -19.01
C THR A 187 0.17 -8.86 -18.05
N ASP A 188 -0.78 -8.03 -18.44
CA ASP A 188 -2.00 -7.77 -17.66
C ASP A 188 -2.77 -9.07 -17.34
N THR A 189 -2.74 -10.03 -18.27
CA THR A 189 -3.40 -11.34 -18.08
C THR A 189 -2.65 -12.25 -17.14
N GLU A 190 -1.32 -12.23 -17.11
CA GLU A 190 -0.52 -12.96 -16.12
C GLU A 190 -0.73 -12.41 -14.71
N ILE A 191 -0.81 -11.08 -14.58
CA ILE A 191 -1.13 -10.42 -13.31
C ILE A 191 -2.56 -10.77 -12.87
N ALA A 192 -3.53 -10.71 -13.78
CA ALA A 192 -4.91 -11.09 -13.48
C ALA A 192 -5.02 -12.55 -13.04
N LEU A 193 -4.29 -13.44 -13.71
CA LEU A 193 -4.21 -14.86 -13.35
C LEU A 193 -3.67 -15.05 -11.94
N GLN A 194 -2.57 -14.37 -11.60
CA GLN A 194 -2.01 -14.40 -10.26
C GLN A 194 -3.03 -13.94 -9.22
N MET A 195 -3.72 -12.83 -9.44
CA MET A 195 -4.71 -12.29 -8.51
C MET A 195 -5.95 -13.17 -8.34
N ILE A 196 -6.35 -13.90 -9.38
CA ILE A 196 -7.45 -14.87 -9.29
C ILE A 196 -7.05 -16.03 -8.35
N PHE A 197 -5.80 -16.47 -8.39
CA PHE A 197 -5.34 -17.67 -7.67
C PHE A 197 -4.70 -17.41 -6.31
N GLU A 198 -4.15 -16.22 -6.04
CA GLU A 198 -3.53 -15.92 -4.74
C GLU A 198 -4.43 -16.20 -3.53
N PRO A 199 -5.75 -15.93 -3.57
CA PRO A 199 -6.62 -16.17 -2.42
C PRO A 199 -7.26 -17.56 -2.39
N LEU A 200 -7.05 -18.41 -3.39
CA LEU A 200 -7.85 -19.63 -3.60
C LEU A 200 -6.99 -20.88 -3.42
N GLU A 201 -6.70 -21.21 -2.17
CA GLU A 201 -6.08 -22.50 -1.82
C GLU A 201 -6.95 -23.72 -2.22
N SER A 202 -8.22 -23.51 -2.55
CA SER A 202 -9.24 -24.54 -2.79
C SER A 202 -9.49 -24.88 -4.25
N LEU A 203 -9.01 -24.08 -5.19
CA LEU A 203 -9.13 -24.41 -6.63
C LEU A 203 -8.02 -25.36 -7.03
N GLY A 204 -8.41 -26.55 -7.44
CA GLY A 204 -7.50 -27.60 -7.89
C GLY A 204 -6.60 -27.14 -9.05
N ASP A 205 -5.49 -27.83 -9.23
CA ASP A 205 -4.50 -27.57 -10.29
C ASP A 205 -5.11 -27.53 -11.70
N GLU A 206 -6.22 -28.23 -11.93
CA GLU A 206 -6.94 -28.27 -13.20
C GLU A 206 -7.54 -26.92 -13.57
N ALA A 207 -8.20 -26.22 -12.64
CA ALA A 207 -8.77 -24.91 -12.88
C ALA A 207 -7.69 -23.86 -13.19
N PHE A 208 -6.55 -23.96 -12.50
CA PHE A 208 -5.39 -23.13 -12.79
C PHE A 208 -4.87 -23.34 -14.20
N GLU A 209 -4.66 -24.58 -14.63
CA GLU A 209 -4.13 -24.89 -15.96
C GLU A 209 -5.08 -24.42 -17.07
N VAL A 210 -6.39 -24.56 -16.88
CA VAL A 210 -7.41 -24.06 -17.82
C VAL A 210 -7.32 -22.55 -18.01
N LEU A 211 -7.16 -21.79 -16.90
CA LEU A 211 -7.04 -20.33 -16.97
C LEU A 211 -5.65 -19.89 -17.48
N ARG A 212 -4.59 -20.57 -17.08
CA ARG A 212 -3.23 -20.30 -17.53
C ARG A 212 -3.08 -20.46 -19.05
N GLN A 213 -3.64 -21.53 -19.63
CA GLN A 213 -3.65 -21.74 -21.08
C GLN A 213 -4.45 -20.66 -21.81
N SER A 214 -5.48 -20.11 -21.17
CA SER A 214 -6.28 -19.04 -21.74
C SER A 214 -5.61 -17.67 -21.65
N ALA A 215 -4.79 -17.42 -20.65
CA ALA A 215 -4.19 -16.11 -20.37
C ALA A 215 -3.34 -15.58 -21.54
N GLY A 216 -2.63 -16.47 -22.25
CA GLY A 216 -1.79 -16.07 -23.38
C GLY A 216 -2.56 -15.64 -24.66
N GLN A 217 -3.87 -15.89 -24.71
CA GLN A 217 -4.70 -15.64 -25.92
C GLN A 217 -5.97 -14.80 -25.61
N SER A 218 -6.18 -14.41 -24.38
CA SER A 218 -7.40 -13.73 -23.91
C SER A 218 -7.08 -12.32 -23.43
N SER A 219 -8.08 -11.43 -23.47
CA SER A 219 -8.04 -10.19 -22.71
C SER A 219 -8.27 -10.48 -21.21
N VAL A 220 -7.93 -9.52 -20.34
CA VAL A 220 -8.21 -9.62 -18.90
C VAL A 220 -9.71 -9.88 -18.67
N GLU A 221 -10.59 -9.21 -19.39
CA GLU A 221 -12.04 -9.40 -19.31
C GLU A 221 -12.46 -10.83 -19.63
N GLN A 222 -11.99 -11.39 -20.75
CA GLN A 222 -12.27 -12.77 -21.14
C GLN A 222 -11.74 -13.79 -20.13
N LEU A 223 -10.58 -13.52 -19.53
CA LEU A 223 -9.99 -14.35 -18.47
C LEU A 223 -10.89 -14.35 -17.22
N PHE A 224 -11.40 -13.18 -16.82
CA PHE A 224 -12.33 -13.07 -15.69
C PHE A 224 -13.70 -13.71 -15.98
N ASP A 225 -14.21 -13.59 -17.19
CA ASP A 225 -15.47 -14.27 -17.58
C ASP A 225 -15.32 -15.78 -17.49
N LYS A 226 -14.19 -16.31 -17.95
CA LYS A 226 -13.89 -17.74 -17.83
C LYS A 226 -13.73 -18.16 -16.38
N ALA A 227 -13.03 -17.33 -15.57
CA ALA A 227 -12.88 -17.58 -14.14
C ALA A 227 -14.23 -17.61 -13.40
N ARG A 228 -15.19 -16.74 -13.77
CA ARG A 228 -16.56 -16.77 -13.24
C ARG A 228 -17.29 -18.06 -13.64
N GLN A 229 -17.17 -18.48 -14.91
CA GLN A 229 -17.83 -19.70 -15.42
C GLN A 229 -17.37 -20.97 -14.67
N ILE A 230 -16.11 -21.05 -14.29
CA ILE A 230 -15.57 -22.20 -13.54
C ILE A 230 -15.65 -22.00 -12.01
N GLY A 231 -16.32 -20.96 -11.54
CA GLY A 231 -16.49 -20.68 -10.11
C GLY A 231 -15.24 -20.18 -9.38
N ALA A 232 -14.21 -19.76 -10.12
CA ALA A 232 -12.95 -19.29 -9.54
C ALA A 232 -13.02 -17.89 -8.93
N VAL A 233 -14.09 -17.12 -9.20
CA VAL A 233 -14.23 -15.70 -8.75
C VAL A 233 -15.59 -15.47 -8.12
N VAL A 234 -16.00 -16.36 -7.21
CA VAL A 234 -17.28 -16.21 -6.50
C VAL A 234 -17.13 -15.20 -5.35
N GLY A 235 -18.07 -14.25 -5.24
CA GLY A 235 -18.15 -13.31 -4.11
C GLY A 235 -17.10 -12.18 -4.12
N ARG A 236 -16.40 -11.94 -5.25
CA ARG A 236 -15.38 -10.88 -5.37
C ARG A 236 -15.61 -10.00 -6.61
N PRO A 237 -16.66 -9.17 -6.63
CA PRO A 237 -16.99 -8.35 -7.80
C PRO A 237 -15.90 -7.35 -8.18
N ASP A 238 -15.14 -6.86 -7.19
CA ASP A 238 -14.10 -5.83 -7.38
C ASP A 238 -12.78 -6.40 -7.89
N LEU A 239 -12.59 -7.72 -7.87
CA LEU A 239 -11.30 -8.35 -8.21
C LEU A 239 -10.82 -7.99 -9.62
N TYR A 240 -11.76 -7.80 -10.56
CA TYR A 240 -11.45 -7.36 -11.91
C TYR A 240 -10.79 -5.97 -11.95
N TYR A 241 -11.38 -5.00 -11.25
CA TYR A 241 -10.82 -3.64 -11.20
C TYR A 241 -9.52 -3.57 -10.40
N ASP A 242 -9.41 -4.38 -9.36
CA ASP A 242 -8.18 -4.49 -8.57
C ASP A 242 -7.04 -5.10 -9.42
N ALA A 243 -7.34 -6.11 -10.25
CA ALA A 243 -6.38 -6.68 -11.19
C ALA A 243 -5.92 -5.68 -12.25
N LEU A 244 -6.84 -4.93 -12.84
CA LEU A 244 -6.50 -3.88 -13.80
C LEU A 244 -5.64 -2.78 -13.14
N ARG A 245 -5.96 -2.38 -11.92
CA ARG A 245 -5.21 -1.37 -11.17
C ARG A 245 -3.79 -1.86 -10.87
N TYR A 246 -3.68 -3.08 -10.40
CA TYR A 246 -2.38 -3.68 -10.11
C TYR A 246 -1.53 -3.85 -11.37
N ALA A 247 -2.13 -4.28 -12.49
CA ALA A 247 -1.44 -4.38 -13.77
C ALA A 247 -0.88 -3.01 -14.22
N GLN A 248 -1.67 -1.96 -14.13
CA GLN A 248 -1.23 -0.60 -14.46
C GLN A 248 -0.10 -0.13 -13.56
N PHE A 249 -0.22 -0.36 -12.25
CA PHE A 249 0.84 -0.03 -11.32
C PHE A 249 2.13 -0.81 -11.61
N HIS A 250 2.02 -2.10 -11.87
CA HIS A 250 3.14 -2.95 -12.20
C HIS A 250 3.87 -2.48 -13.46
N GLN A 251 3.12 -2.09 -14.50
CA GLN A 251 3.69 -1.51 -15.71
C GLN A 251 4.37 -0.16 -15.43
N ALA A 252 3.73 0.72 -14.65
CA ALA A 252 4.29 2.01 -14.27
C ALA A 252 5.61 1.84 -13.47
N VAL A 253 5.65 0.90 -12.53
CA VAL A 253 6.87 0.57 -11.77
C VAL A 253 7.96 0.00 -12.68
N HIS A 254 7.59 -0.83 -13.65
CA HIS A 254 8.55 -1.46 -14.56
C HIS A 254 9.18 -0.46 -15.55
N SER A 255 8.43 0.57 -15.90
CA SER A 255 8.89 1.65 -16.79
C SER A 255 9.60 2.78 -16.06
N TYR A 256 9.59 2.76 -14.72
CA TYR A 256 10.19 3.81 -13.92
C TYR A 256 11.71 3.61 -13.79
N GLU A 257 12.46 4.58 -14.30
CA GLU A 257 13.91 4.64 -14.15
C GLU A 257 14.26 5.26 -12.80
N MET A 258 14.64 4.42 -11.83
CA MET A 258 14.94 4.88 -10.47
C MET A 258 16.28 5.63 -10.41
N PRO A 259 16.29 6.96 -10.19
CA PRO A 259 17.53 7.70 -9.98
C PRO A 259 18.12 7.41 -8.59
N SER A 260 19.42 7.65 -8.42
CA SER A 260 19.99 7.71 -7.07
C SER A 260 19.54 8.99 -6.38
N LEU A 261 18.94 8.86 -5.20
CA LEU A 261 18.46 9.99 -4.41
C LEU A 261 19.29 10.17 -3.14
N PRO A 262 19.46 11.40 -2.65
CA PRO A 262 20.18 11.69 -1.41
C PRO A 262 19.27 11.39 -0.18
N VAL A 263 18.85 10.15 -0.03
CA VAL A 263 17.99 9.70 1.09
C VAL A 263 18.59 8.50 1.80
N SER A 264 18.40 8.45 3.11
CA SER A 264 18.64 7.24 3.88
C SER A 264 17.34 6.45 4.04
N VAL A 265 17.44 5.13 3.91
CA VAL A 265 16.31 4.21 3.93
C VAL A 265 16.46 3.20 5.06
N HIS A 266 15.38 2.97 5.81
CA HIS A 266 15.26 1.84 6.71
C HIS A 266 14.56 0.70 5.94
N GLN A 267 15.31 -0.35 5.61
CA GLN A 267 14.77 -1.55 4.95
C GLN A 267 14.40 -2.58 6.00
N PHE A 268 13.12 -2.68 6.34
CA PHE A 268 12.58 -3.74 7.20
C PHE A 268 12.37 -4.99 6.36
N TYR A 269 13.18 -6.02 6.54
CA TYR A 269 13.14 -7.21 5.70
C TYR A 269 12.67 -8.44 6.46
N ALA A 270 11.88 -9.29 5.81
CA ALA A 270 11.40 -10.55 6.34
C ALA A 270 12.54 -11.55 6.48
N LEU A 271 12.63 -12.21 7.65
CA LEU A 271 13.65 -13.23 7.93
C LEU A 271 13.34 -14.58 7.27
N GLU A 272 12.07 -14.86 7.04
CA GLU A 272 11.61 -16.09 6.43
C GLU A 272 11.24 -15.86 4.97
N HIS A 273 11.44 -16.90 4.17
CA HIS A 273 11.01 -16.86 2.78
C HIS A 273 9.58 -17.35 2.73
N SER A 274 8.69 -16.60 2.09
CA SER A 274 7.39 -17.15 1.74
C SER A 274 7.62 -18.41 0.95
N PRO A 275 7.13 -19.58 1.40
CA PRO A 275 6.96 -20.68 0.51
C PRO A 275 5.97 -20.17 -0.54
N SER A 276 6.52 -19.78 -1.68
CA SER A 276 5.80 -19.07 -2.73
C SER A 276 4.66 -19.93 -3.26
N ARG A 277 3.49 -19.81 -2.63
CA ARG A 277 2.24 -20.42 -3.11
C ARG A 277 1.77 -19.79 -4.42
N GLY A 278 2.19 -18.56 -4.72
CA GLY A 278 1.95 -17.88 -5.99
C GLY A 278 3.21 -17.67 -6.84
N ALA A 279 4.41 -17.74 -6.28
CA ALA A 279 5.64 -17.55 -7.02
C ALA A 279 6.04 -18.84 -7.74
N ARG A 280 5.28 -19.17 -8.73
CA ARG A 280 5.79 -19.92 -9.87
C ARG A 280 6.76 -19.06 -10.70
N LEU A 281 6.99 -17.81 -10.26
CA LEU A 281 8.07 -16.96 -10.73
C LEU A 281 9.25 -17.07 -9.76
N PRO A 282 10.47 -17.30 -10.26
CA PRO A 282 11.65 -17.36 -9.40
C PRO A 282 11.79 -16.03 -8.66
N ALA A 283 12.00 -16.10 -7.35
CA ALA A 283 12.39 -14.94 -6.57
C ALA A 283 13.61 -14.29 -7.23
N GLY A 284 13.57 -12.99 -7.46
CA GLY A 284 14.70 -12.27 -8.02
C GLY A 284 15.98 -12.50 -7.18
N PRO A 285 17.16 -12.31 -7.73
CA PRO A 285 18.44 -12.59 -7.07
C PRO A 285 18.61 -11.83 -5.73
N ASP A 286 17.84 -10.77 -5.54
CA ASP A 286 17.92 -9.90 -4.38
C ASP A 286 16.90 -10.19 -3.29
N ALA A 287 15.98 -11.13 -3.54
CA ALA A 287 14.93 -11.47 -2.58
C ALA A 287 15.47 -11.96 -1.22
N ASN A 288 16.71 -12.46 -1.21
CA ASN A 288 17.39 -12.97 -0.01
C ASN A 288 18.36 -11.95 0.60
N SER A 289 18.62 -10.82 -0.06
CA SER A 289 19.49 -9.77 0.48
C SER A 289 18.76 -8.98 1.56
N PRO A 290 19.37 -8.69 2.72
CA PRO A 290 18.80 -7.78 3.71
C PRO A 290 18.43 -6.40 3.13
N MET A 291 19.18 -5.94 2.14
CA MET A 291 18.96 -4.67 1.46
C MET A 291 18.01 -4.78 0.27
N ARG A 292 17.55 -6.02 -0.07
CA ARG A 292 16.61 -6.26 -1.16
C ARG A 292 17.04 -5.65 -2.51
N GLY A 293 18.36 -5.47 -2.72
CA GLY A 293 18.95 -4.92 -3.95
C GLY A 293 18.97 -3.39 -4.04
N TRP A 294 18.43 -2.68 -3.06
CA TRP A 294 18.44 -1.20 -3.04
C TRP A 294 19.84 -0.59 -2.94
N ASP A 295 20.82 -1.35 -2.46
CA ASP A 295 22.24 -0.98 -2.42
C ASP A 295 22.85 -0.71 -3.80
N ARG A 296 22.24 -1.17 -4.88
CA ARG A 296 22.66 -0.85 -6.26
C ARG A 296 22.26 0.54 -6.71
N ILE A 297 21.27 1.15 -6.06
CA ILE A 297 20.76 2.48 -6.43
C ILE A 297 21.23 3.52 -5.42
N LEU A 298 21.15 3.20 -4.12
CA LEU A 298 21.41 4.16 -3.05
C LEU A 298 22.82 4.08 -2.46
N GLY A 299 23.53 2.97 -2.68
CA GLY A 299 24.72 2.64 -1.89
C GLY A 299 24.37 2.04 -0.52
N ALA A 300 25.16 1.07 -0.08
CA ALA A 300 24.88 0.30 1.14
C ALA A 300 24.91 1.17 2.41
N GLU A 301 25.70 2.23 2.43
CA GLU A 301 25.84 3.17 3.55
C GLU A 301 24.58 4.00 3.82
N PHE A 302 23.69 4.11 2.83
CA PHE A 302 22.41 4.82 2.98
C PHE A 302 21.26 3.89 3.39
N ILE A 303 21.51 2.58 3.58
CA ILE A 303 20.48 1.59 3.88
C ILE A 303 20.73 0.98 5.25
N GLN A 304 19.81 1.21 6.16
CA GLN A 304 19.75 0.50 7.42
C GLN A 304 18.81 -0.70 7.30
N ALA A 305 19.38 -1.89 7.15
CA ALA A 305 18.61 -3.12 7.09
C ALA A 305 18.19 -3.59 8.49
N VAL A 306 16.91 -3.82 8.70
CA VAL A 306 16.29 -4.17 9.99
C VAL A 306 15.52 -5.49 9.83
N PRO A 307 15.92 -6.58 10.50
CA PRO A 307 15.25 -7.88 10.37
C PRO A 307 13.91 -7.91 11.10
N VAL A 308 12.90 -8.50 10.48
CA VAL A 308 11.55 -8.71 11.04
C VAL A 308 11.19 -10.19 10.95
N PRO A 309 10.67 -10.82 12.03
CA PRO A 309 10.21 -12.22 11.98
C PRO A 309 9.09 -12.45 10.96
N GLY A 310 9.03 -13.66 10.45
CA GLY A 310 8.06 -14.08 9.44
C GLY A 310 8.53 -13.82 8.01
N ASP A 311 7.65 -14.15 7.08
CA ASP A 311 7.81 -13.90 5.65
C ASP A 311 7.12 -12.59 5.22
N HIS A 312 7.13 -12.29 3.92
CA HIS A 312 6.51 -11.09 3.35
C HIS A 312 5.07 -10.86 3.82
N VAL A 313 4.27 -11.90 3.93
CA VAL A 313 2.86 -11.81 4.33
C VAL A 313 2.72 -11.87 5.86
N THR A 314 3.39 -12.82 6.49
CA THR A 314 3.23 -13.12 7.91
C THR A 314 3.87 -12.06 8.82
N MET A 315 4.86 -11.29 8.34
CA MET A 315 5.39 -10.14 9.07
C MET A 315 4.33 -9.07 9.36
N MET A 316 3.30 -8.99 8.50
CA MET A 316 2.19 -8.05 8.65
C MET A 316 0.92 -8.72 9.20
N ALA A 317 0.63 -9.95 8.78
CA ALA A 317 -0.60 -10.66 9.13
C ALA A 317 -0.57 -11.24 10.55
N VAL A 318 0.57 -11.81 10.99
CA VAL A 318 0.72 -12.43 12.30
C VAL A 318 0.94 -11.35 13.38
N PRO A 319 0.10 -11.27 14.43
CA PRO A 319 0.19 -10.19 15.44
C PRO A 319 1.54 -10.08 16.13
N GLU A 320 2.19 -11.21 16.43
CA GLU A 320 3.50 -11.27 17.09
C GLU A 320 4.59 -10.61 16.23
N ASN A 321 4.63 -10.96 14.94
CA ASN A 321 5.58 -10.42 13.97
C ASN A 321 5.32 -8.93 13.74
N ARG A 322 4.05 -8.55 13.56
CA ARG A 322 3.65 -7.15 13.35
C ARG A 322 3.99 -6.26 14.54
N ARG A 323 3.90 -6.75 15.79
CA ARG A 323 4.34 -5.99 16.98
C ARG A 323 5.86 -5.74 16.96
N VAL A 324 6.65 -6.70 16.47
CA VAL A 324 8.10 -6.49 16.30
C VAL A 324 8.36 -5.42 15.26
N LEU A 325 7.72 -5.50 14.10
CA LEU A 325 7.80 -4.48 13.06
C LEU A 325 7.38 -3.11 13.58
N ALA A 326 6.23 -3.02 14.25
CA ALA A 326 5.71 -1.77 14.82
C ALA A 326 6.68 -1.12 15.79
N ARG A 327 7.28 -1.89 16.69
CA ARG A 327 8.29 -1.41 17.66
C ARG A 327 9.54 -0.92 16.95
N GLN A 328 10.07 -1.67 15.98
CA GLN A 328 11.28 -1.29 15.25
C GLN A 328 11.04 -0.05 14.37
N LEU A 329 9.90 0.04 13.71
CA LEU A 329 9.52 1.20 12.91
C LEU A 329 9.31 2.43 13.78
N SER A 330 8.70 2.28 14.97
CA SER A 330 8.55 3.35 15.96
C SER A 330 9.92 3.87 16.41
N ALA A 331 10.85 2.97 16.73
CA ALA A 331 12.20 3.34 17.14
C ALA A 331 12.94 4.10 16.02
N ALA A 332 12.83 3.65 14.77
CA ALA A 332 13.42 4.32 13.62
C ALA A 332 12.82 5.72 13.39
N LEU A 333 11.49 5.86 13.48
CA LEU A 333 10.80 7.14 13.35
C LEU A 333 11.17 8.14 14.46
N ASN A 334 11.20 7.67 15.72
CA ASN A 334 11.51 8.53 16.86
C ASN A 334 12.99 9.01 16.88
N ASN A 335 13.88 8.24 16.25
CA ASN A 335 15.31 8.60 16.13
C ASN A 335 15.61 9.42 14.86
N SER A 336 14.62 9.63 13.99
CA SER A 336 14.82 10.40 12.76
C SER A 336 14.91 11.90 13.05
N PRO A 337 15.81 12.64 12.36
CA PRO A 337 15.94 14.08 12.53
C PRO A 337 14.61 14.78 12.22
N THR A 338 14.11 15.55 13.18
CA THR A 338 12.89 16.37 13.02
C THR A 338 13.18 17.76 12.44
N THR A 339 14.46 18.12 12.31
CA THR A 339 14.90 19.44 11.85
C THR A 339 15.70 19.33 10.55
N HIS A 340 15.61 20.38 9.71
CA HIS A 340 16.49 20.52 8.54
C HIS A 340 17.95 20.30 8.92
N PRO A 341 18.72 19.46 8.22
CA PRO A 341 20.16 19.55 8.29
C PRO A 341 20.51 20.95 7.79
N ASN A 342 21.13 21.75 8.66
CA ASN A 342 21.66 23.06 8.29
C ASN A 342 22.52 22.89 7.02
N ARG A 343 22.12 23.56 5.94
CA ARG A 343 22.97 23.76 4.77
C ARG A 343 24.15 24.66 5.19
N ASN A 344 25.16 24.09 5.82
CA ASN A 344 26.51 24.63 5.72
C ASN A 344 27.16 23.99 4.47
N LEU A 345 26.71 24.40 3.30
CA LEU A 345 27.55 24.34 2.12
C LEU A 345 28.53 25.50 2.24
N ASP A 346 29.65 25.25 2.90
CA ASP A 346 30.84 26.06 2.71
C ASP A 346 31.27 25.93 1.25
N VAL A 347 30.85 26.90 0.45
CA VAL A 347 31.43 27.16 -0.87
C VAL A 347 32.86 27.62 -0.64
N LYS A 348 33.81 26.73 -0.91
CA LYS A 348 35.18 27.09 -1.20
C LYS A 348 35.45 26.91 -2.68
#